data_2ded795b3ece31e68bc9b368e0f0a86a
#
_entry.id   2ded795b3ece31e68bc9b368e0f0a86a
#
_cell.length_a   1.000
_cell.length_b   1.000
_cell.length_c   1.000
_cell.angle_alpha   90.00
_cell.angle_beta   90.00
_cell.angle_gamma   90.00
#
_symmetry.space_group_name_H-M   'P 1'
#
loop_
_entity.id
_entity.type
_entity.pdbx_description
1 polymer ?
#
loop_
_entity_poly.entity_id
_entity_poly.type
_entity_poly.pdbx_seq_one_letter_code
_entity_poly.pdbx_strand_id
1 'polypeptide(L)'
;MLKQATIAHPGNKALLAAYGRALADNGNFKQAFEVLGRAHSPDNPDWRILSVQGTALDQLGRHDEARRYYASALKIVPEEPSVLSNLGMSYVLSKDLPKAEENLRRAYGSAAADTRVRQNLGLVVGLQGRFAEAETIVKADLPPEEAAANVAYLKQMLSRKDNPRASAGTIPVAALNRPD
;
A
#
# COMPACT_ATOMS: atom_id res chain seq x y z
N MET A 1 17.50 -18.92 -6.22
CA MET A 1 18.77 -18.31 -5.75
C MET A 1 18.69 -17.79 -4.32
N LEU A 2 17.88 -16.79 -3.96
CA LEU A 2 17.83 -16.19 -2.60
C LEU A 2 17.56 -17.22 -1.49
N LYS A 3 16.60 -18.12 -1.68
CA LYS A 3 16.28 -19.18 -0.70
C LYS A 3 17.51 -20.05 -0.38
N GLN A 4 18.26 -20.47 -1.38
CA GLN A 4 19.47 -21.29 -1.17
C GLN A 4 20.57 -20.51 -0.47
N ALA A 5 20.75 -19.22 -0.81
CA ALA A 5 21.70 -18.34 -0.14
C ALA A 5 21.35 -18.14 1.36
N THR A 6 20.07 -18.01 1.71
CA THR A 6 19.67 -17.90 3.12
C THR A 6 19.83 -19.20 3.91
N ILE A 7 19.80 -20.36 3.24
CA ILE A 7 20.13 -21.66 3.87
C ILE A 7 21.62 -21.78 4.14
N ALA A 8 22.45 -21.34 3.18
CA ALA A 8 23.92 -21.35 3.34
C ALA A 8 24.41 -20.32 4.38
N HIS A 9 23.69 -19.21 4.53
CA HIS A 9 24.05 -18.11 5.44
C HIS A 9 22.87 -17.68 6.30
N PRO A 10 22.38 -18.51 7.25
CA PRO A 10 21.14 -18.30 7.99
C PRO A 10 21.14 -17.08 8.92
N GLY A 11 22.31 -16.56 9.27
CA GLY A 11 22.49 -15.34 10.08
C GLY A 11 22.65 -14.05 9.28
N ASN A 12 22.70 -14.13 7.95
CA ASN A 12 22.90 -12.94 7.12
C ASN A 12 21.59 -12.13 6.99
N LYS A 13 21.48 -11.07 7.81
CA LYS A 13 20.29 -10.21 7.87
C LYS A 13 19.95 -9.55 6.53
N ALA A 14 20.94 -9.15 5.75
CA ALA A 14 20.73 -8.54 4.43
C ALA A 14 20.11 -9.53 3.43
N LEU A 15 20.60 -10.78 3.42
CA LEU A 15 20.01 -11.85 2.60
C LEU A 15 18.59 -12.19 3.05
N LEU A 16 18.34 -12.26 4.36
CA LEU A 16 17.00 -12.51 4.90
C LEU A 16 16.04 -11.37 4.51
N ALA A 17 16.47 -10.11 4.61
CA ALA A 17 15.66 -8.97 4.20
C ALA A 17 15.34 -9.00 2.69
N ALA A 18 16.32 -9.30 1.84
CA ALA A 18 16.13 -9.43 0.41
C ALA A 18 15.17 -10.58 0.06
N TYR A 19 15.35 -11.74 0.69
CA TYR A 19 14.49 -12.90 0.48
C TYR A 19 13.06 -12.66 0.97
N GLY A 20 12.90 -12.05 2.14
CA GLY A 20 11.58 -11.72 2.68
C GLY A 20 10.82 -10.74 1.79
N ARG A 21 11.49 -9.72 1.20
CA ARG A 21 10.88 -8.82 0.22
C ARG A 21 10.45 -9.57 -1.04
N ALA A 22 11.34 -10.40 -1.60
CA ALA A 22 10.99 -11.20 -2.77
C ALA A 22 9.82 -12.15 -2.51
N LEU A 23 9.67 -12.68 -1.29
CA LEU A 23 8.50 -13.47 -0.90
C LEU A 23 7.22 -12.63 -0.88
N ALA A 24 7.27 -11.41 -0.35
CA ALA A 24 6.14 -10.48 -0.35
C ALA A 24 5.72 -10.11 -1.77
N ASP A 25 6.68 -9.77 -2.63
CA ASP A 25 6.45 -9.44 -4.04
C ASP A 25 5.80 -10.60 -4.82
N ASN A 26 6.09 -11.84 -4.42
CA ASN A 26 5.49 -13.04 -4.98
C ASN A 26 4.20 -13.51 -4.27
N GLY A 27 3.63 -12.70 -3.37
CA GLY A 27 2.38 -13.02 -2.68
C GLY A 27 2.51 -14.04 -1.53
N ASN A 28 3.73 -14.46 -1.17
CA ASN A 28 3.99 -15.40 -0.08
C ASN A 28 4.05 -14.67 1.29
N PHE A 29 2.99 -13.96 1.63
CA PHE A 29 2.98 -12.99 2.74
C PHE A 29 3.28 -13.59 4.11
N LYS A 30 2.75 -14.78 4.41
CA LYS A 30 3.04 -15.46 5.68
C LYS A 30 4.52 -15.75 5.84
N GLN A 31 5.13 -16.35 4.82
CA GLN A 31 6.55 -16.68 4.83
C GLN A 31 7.42 -15.42 4.80
N ALA A 32 7.01 -14.38 4.05
CA ALA A 32 7.66 -13.08 4.03
C ALA A 32 7.75 -12.48 5.45
N PHE A 33 6.63 -12.45 6.17
CA PHE A 33 6.56 -11.94 7.53
C PHE A 33 7.53 -12.67 8.47
N GLU A 34 7.55 -14.01 8.42
CA GLU A 34 8.42 -14.85 9.24
C GLU A 34 9.92 -14.63 8.93
N VAL A 35 10.28 -14.60 7.65
CA VAL A 35 11.67 -14.39 7.22
C VAL A 35 12.15 -12.98 7.56
N LEU A 36 11.31 -11.97 7.34
CA LEU A 36 11.62 -10.58 7.68
C LEU A 36 11.81 -10.37 9.19
N GLY A 37 11.06 -11.09 10.03
CA GLY A 37 11.23 -11.06 11.49
C GLY A 37 12.61 -11.52 11.96
N ARG A 38 13.33 -12.31 11.15
CA ARG A 38 14.71 -12.75 11.41
C ARG A 38 15.76 -11.79 10.84
N ALA A 39 15.36 -10.86 9.98
CA ALA A 39 16.28 -9.96 9.28
C ALA A 39 16.67 -8.73 10.12
N HIS A 40 15.96 -8.44 11.19
CA HIS A 40 16.26 -7.38 12.14
C HIS A 40 16.07 -7.85 13.59
N SER A 41 16.34 -7.00 14.56
CA SER A 41 16.14 -7.31 15.97
C SER A 41 15.44 -6.13 16.67
N PRO A 42 14.76 -6.36 17.82
CA PRO A 42 14.14 -5.29 18.59
C PRO A 42 15.11 -4.18 18.99
N ASP A 43 16.37 -4.53 19.25
CA ASP A 43 17.43 -3.57 19.65
C ASP A 43 17.97 -2.76 18.46
N ASN A 44 17.79 -3.27 17.24
CA ASN A 44 18.22 -2.60 16.01
C ASN A 44 17.14 -2.81 14.92
N PRO A 45 16.01 -2.13 15.04
CA PRO A 45 14.91 -2.28 14.09
C PRO A 45 15.21 -1.53 12.78
N ASP A 46 14.84 -2.15 11.66
CA ASP A 46 14.89 -1.52 10.34
C ASP A 46 13.47 -1.12 9.92
N TRP A 47 13.23 0.17 9.74
CA TRP A 47 11.91 0.69 9.38
C TRP A 47 11.40 0.15 8.03
N ARG A 48 12.29 -0.12 7.08
CA ARG A 48 11.93 -0.71 5.78
C ARG A 48 11.41 -2.13 5.95
N ILE A 49 12.05 -2.91 6.81
CA ILE A 49 11.61 -4.28 7.14
C ILE A 49 10.26 -4.22 7.85
N LEU A 50 10.11 -3.35 8.85
CA LEU A 50 8.85 -3.15 9.56
C LEU A 50 7.72 -2.76 8.61
N SER A 51 7.98 -1.87 7.65
CA SER A 51 6.98 -1.46 6.65
C SER A 51 6.54 -2.62 5.77
N VAL A 52 7.46 -3.47 5.28
CA VAL A 52 7.11 -4.64 4.47
C VAL A 52 6.38 -5.70 5.29
N GLN A 53 6.74 -5.88 6.58
CA GLN A 53 6.00 -6.76 7.49
C GLN A 53 4.56 -6.26 7.69
N GLY A 54 4.36 -4.94 7.83
CA GLY A 54 3.04 -4.33 7.87
C GLY A 54 2.24 -4.64 6.60
N THR A 55 2.84 -4.46 5.42
CA THR A 55 2.19 -4.77 4.15
C THR A 55 1.81 -6.27 4.06
N ALA A 56 2.69 -7.17 4.49
CA ALA A 56 2.40 -8.60 4.50
C ALA A 56 1.22 -8.94 5.43
N LEU A 57 1.12 -8.29 6.60
CA LEU A 57 -0.01 -8.44 7.52
C LEU A 57 -1.32 -7.92 6.93
N ASP A 58 -1.30 -6.78 6.23
CA ASP A 58 -2.47 -6.24 5.53
C ASP A 58 -3.00 -7.22 4.49
N GLN A 59 -2.11 -7.83 3.71
CA GLN A 59 -2.49 -8.85 2.72
C GLN A 59 -3.04 -10.15 3.35
N LEU A 60 -2.71 -10.39 4.62
CA LEU A 60 -3.28 -11.48 5.42
C LEU A 60 -4.58 -11.10 6.16
N GLY A 61 -5.10 -9.88 5.95
CA GLY A 61 -6.30 -9.37 6.61
C GLY A 61 -6.09 -8.93 8.07
N ARG A 62 -4.84 -8.87 8.54
CA ARG A 62 -4.46 -8.52 9.93
C ARG A 62 -4.16 -7.02 10.06
N HIS A 63 -5.13 -6.18 9.69
CA HIS A 63 -4.93 -4.75 9.54
C HIS A 63 -4.52 -4.03 10.82
N ASP A 64 -5.07 -4.39 11.98
CA ASP A 64 -4.71 -3.77 13.26
C ASP A 64 -3.25 -4.05 13.64
N GLU A 65 -2.77 -5.24 13.34
CA GLU A 65 -1.37 -5.59 13.54
C GLU A 65 -0.46 -4.89 12.54
N ALA A 66 -0.85 -4.83 11.26
CA ALA A 66 -0.13 -4.10 10.24
C ALA A 66 0.13 -2.65 10.67
N ARG A 67 -0.90 -1.97 11.19
CA ARG A 67 -0.78 -0.59 11.67
C ARG A 67 0.21 -0.42 12.83
N ARG A 68 0.36 -1.41 13.71
CA ARG A 68 1.39 -1.40 14.76
C ARG A 68 2.81 -1.43 14.17
N TYR A 69 3.01 -2.18 13.09
CA TYR A 69 4.29 -2.24 12.38
C TYR A 69 4.61 -0.93 11.68
N TYR A 70 3.64 -0.31 11.01
CA TYR A 70 3.82 1.03 10.42
C TYR A 70 4.08 2.09 11.48
N ALA A 71 3.36 2.06 12.60
CA ALA A 71 3.61 2.97 13.71
C ALA A 71 5.03 2.80 14.28
N SER A 72 5.54 1.58 14.37
CA SER A 72 6.91 1.30 14.79
C SER A 72 7.94 1.82 13.77
N ALA A 73 7.66 1.68 12.47
CA ALA A 73 8.49 2.26 11.41
C ALA A 73 8.53 3.81 11.50
N LEU A 74 7.39 4.45 11.71
CA LEU A 74 7.28 5.90 11.84
C LEU A 74 7.93 6.46 13.13
N LYS A 75 8.13 5.66 14.17
CA LYS A 75 8.95 6.05 15.31
C LYS A 75 10.43 6.20 14.94
N ILE A 76 10.91 5.44 13.95
CA ILE A 76 12.30 5.49 13.48
C ILE A 76 12.47 6.61 12.45
N VAL A 77 11.53 6.71 11.53
CA VAL A 77 11.52 7.70 10.42
C VAL A 77 10.19 8.44 10.39
N PRO A 78 10.01 9.44 11.25
CA PRO A 78 8.79 10.25 11.21
C PRO A 78 8.55 10.88 9.84
N GLU A 79 7.29 10.94 9.41
CA GLU A 79 6.87 11.54 8.13
C GLU A 79 7.45 10.88 6.86
N GLU A 80 7.95 9.62 6.95
CA GLU A 80 8.37 8.87 5.77
C GLU A 80 7.16 8.60 4.85
N PRO A 81 7.12 9.18 3.63
CA PRO A 81 5.91 9.16 2.81
C PRO A 81 5.50 7.76 2.37
N SER A 82 6.44 6.86 2.15
CA SER A 82 6.14 5.47 1.78
C SER A 82 5.44 4.71 2.91
N VAL A 83 5.85 4.92 4.16
CA VAL A 83 5.23 4.29 5.34
C VAL A 83 3.86 4.90 5.64
N LEU A 84 3.75 6.24 5.58
CA LEU A 84 2.46 6.93 5.74
C LEU A 84 1.45 6.51 4.67
N SER A 85 1.90 6.34 3.42
CA SER A 85 1.06 5.85 2.34
C SER A 85 0.57 4.42 2.59
N ASN A 86 1.45 3.51 3.03
CA ASN A 86 1.06 2.15 3.39
C ASN A 86 0.07 2.13 4.57
N LEU A 87 0.31 2.95 5.60
CA LEU A 87 -0.62 3.12 6.73
C LEU A 87 -1.98 3.65 6.28
N GLY A 88 -2.00 4.64 5.39
CA GLY A 88 -3.23 5.16 4.79
C GLY A 88 -4.00 4.07 4.05
N MET A 89 -3.32 3.27 3.23
CA MET A 89 -3.95 2.15 2.51
C MET A 89 -4.44 1.05 3.45
N SER A 90 -3.75 0.79 4.56
CA SER A 90 -4.25 -0.11 5.62
C SER A 90 -5.60 0.35 6.19
N TYR A 91 -5.79 1.66 6.37
CA TYR A 91 -7.09 2.22 6.76
C TYR A 91 -8.16 2.10 5.67
N VAL A 92 -7.78 2.19 4.37
CA VAL A 92 -8.71 1.90 3.26
C VAL A 92 -9.24 0.48 3.35
N LEU A 93 -8.37 -0.50 3.59
CA LEU A 93 -8.75 -1.92 3.73
C LEU A 93 -9.72 -2.15 4.90
N SER A 94 -9.61 -1.33 5.95
CA SER A 94 -10.52 -1.34 7.10
C SER A 94 -11.72 -0.39 6.94
N LYS A 95 -11.90 0.25 5.77
CA LYS A 95 -12.96 1.20 5.43
C LYS A 95 -12.97 2.48 6.30
N ASP A 96 -11.88 2.82 6.94
CA ASP A 96 -11.70 4.08 7.69
C ASP A 96 -11.10 5.14 6.76
N LEU A 97 -11.92 5.63 5.82
CA LEU A 97 -11.49 6.59 4.80
C LEU A 97 -10.99 7.92 5.37
N PRO A 98 -11.55 8.46 6.48
CA PRO A 98 -11.00 9.69 7.08
C PRO A 98 -9.55 9.53 7.56
N LYS A 99 -9.23 8.44 8.27
CA LYS A 99 -7.85 8.18 8.71
C LYS A 99 -6.93 7.81 7.54
N ALA A 100 -7.45 7.15 6.51
CA ALA A 100 -6.72 6.90 5.28
C ALA A 100 -6.27 8.21 4.64
N GLU A 101 -7.18 9.16 4.48
CA GLU A 101 -6.90 10.46 3.91
C GLU A 101 -5.91 11.27 4.77
N GLU A 102 -6.09 11.31 6.08
CA GLU A 102 -5.19 12.01 6.99
C GLU A 102 -3.72 11.59 6.76
N ASN A 103 -3.46 10.28 6.76
CA ASN A 103 -2.11 9.76 6.58
C ASN A 103 -1.59 10.00 5.16
N LEU A 104 -2.43 9.87 4.13
CA LEU A 104 -2.03 10.13 2.76
C LEU A 104 -1.78 11.61 2.48
N ARG A 105 -2.48 12.53 3.12
CA ARG A 105 -2.18 13.96 3.03
C ARG A 105 -0.85 14.32 3.70
N ARG A 106 -0.52 13.70 4.82
CA ARG A 106 0.80 13.83 5.44
C ARG A 106 1.89 13.32 4.49
N ALA A 107 1.68 12.13 3.90
CA ALA A 107 2.61 11.60 2.91
C ALA A 107 2.76 12.55 1.70
N TYR A 108 1.66 13.08 1.19
CA TYR A 108 1.63 13.98 0.04
C TYR A 108 2.32 15.32 0.32
N GLY A 109 2.29 15.82 1.54
CA GLY A 109 2.98 17.05 1.96
C GLY A 109 4.51 16.94 1.98
N SER A 110 5.06 15.73 1.87
CA SER A 110 6.51 15.51 1.81
C SER A 110 7.07 15.85 0.42
N ALA A 111 8.23 16.51 0.38
CA ALA A 111 8.96 16.72 -0.86
C ALA A 111 9.41 15.40 -1.54
N ALA A 112 9.48 14.30 -0.80
CA ALA A 112 9.81 12.97 -1.29
C ALA A 112 8.57 12.15 -1.70
N ALA A 113 7.36 12.75 -1.72
CA ALA A 113 6.15 12.09 -2.17
C ALA A 113 6.25 11.71 -3.65
N ASP A 114 6.09 10.42 -3.93
CA ASP A 114 6.12 9.88 -5.28
C ASP A 114 4.71 9.83 -5.94
N THR A 115 4.67 9.41 -7.19
CA THR A 115 3.43 9.21 -7.95
C THR A 115 2.45 8.28 -7.23
N ARG A 116 2.93 7.25 -6.55
CA ARG A 116 2.08 6.29 -5.83
C ARG A 116 1.35 6.95 -4.66
N VAL A 117 2.00 7.85 -3.92
CA VAL A 117 1.37 8.62 -2.83
C VAL A 117 0.21 9.46 -3.39
N ARG A 118 0.43 10.15 -4.52
CA ARG A 118 -0.61 10.97 -5.17
C ARG A 118 -1.77 10.14 -5.68
N GLN A 119 -1.48 9.01 -6.31
CA GLN A 119 -2.53 8.09 -6.80
C GLN A 119 -3.36 7.52 -5.64
N ASN A 120 -2.71 7.11 -4.54
CA ASN A 120 -3.40 6.61 -3.36
C ASN A 120 -4.26 7.70 -2.71
N LEU A 121 -3.78 8.94 -2.61
CA LEU A 121 -4.57 10.06 -2.11
C LEU A 121 -5.77 10.35 -3.03
N GLY A 122 -5.55 10.41 -4.34
CA GLY A 122 -6.62 10.60 -5.32
C GLY A 122 -7.68 9.51 -5.22
N LEU A 123 -7.27 8.24 -5.05
CA LEU A 123 -8.19 7.13 -4.83
C LEU A 123 -9.05 7.36 -3.57
N VAL A 124 -8.45 7.68 -2.43
CA VAL A 124 -9.17 7.85 -1.16
C VAL A 124 -10.13 9.03 -1.19
N VAL A 125 -9.71 10.14 -1.77
CA VAL A 125 -10.55 11.33 -1.96
C VAL A 125 -11.74 11.00 -2.89
N GLY A 126 -11.49 10.25 -3.96
CA GLY A 126 -12.54 9.80 -4.88
C GLY A 126 -13.50 8.79 -4.24
N LEU A 127 -13.00 7.86 -3.40
CA LEU A 127 -13.86 6.94 -2.63
C LEU A 127 -14.83 7.66 -1.67
N GLN A 128 -14.49 8.88 -1.26
CA GLN A 128 -15.35 9.75 -0.46
C GLN A 128 -16.28 10.63 -1.31
N GLY A 129 -16.35 10.41 -2.63
CA GLY A 129 -17.22 11.13 -3.56
C GLY A 129 -16.69 12.49 -4.04
N ARG A 130 -15.48 12.89 -3.62
CA ARG A 130 -14.85 14.16 -4.02
C ARG A 130 -14.09 14.03 -5.34
N PHE A 131 -14.83 13.74 -6.41
CA PHE A 131 -14.25 13.35 -7.71
C PHE A 131 -13.43 14.46 -8.38
N ALA A 132 -13.87 15.72 -8.31
CA ALA A 132 -13.13 16.84 -8.89
C ALA A 132 -11.77 17.08 -8.20
N GLU A 133 -11.73 16.93 -6.88
CA GLU A 133 -10.49 17.01 -6.11
C GLU A 133 -9.58 15.83 -6.43
N ALA A 134 -10.11 14.61 -6.49
CA ALA A 134 -9.36 13.41 -6.87
C ALA A 134 -8.69 13.58 -8.24
N GLU A 135 -9.42 14.07 -9.23
CA GLU A 135 -8.90 14.35 -10.58
C GLU A 135 -7.77 15.38 -10.53
N THR A 136 -7.92 16.44 -9.75
CA THR A 136 -6.88 17.48 -9.60
C THR A 136 -5.58 16.89 -9.01
N ILE A 137 -5.70 16.00 -8.02
CA ILE A 137 -4.55 15.36 -7.37
C ILE A 137 -3.79 14.48 -8.37
N VAL A 138 -4.49 13.65 -9.14
CA VAL A 138 -3.83 12.68 -10.04
C VAL A 138 -3.34 13.31 -11.35
N LYS A 139 -3.88 14.45 -11.77
CA LYS A 139 -3.40 15.22 -12.94
C LYS A 139 -1.94 15.68 -12.82
N ALA A 140 -1.38 15.72 -11.62
CA ALA A 140 0.04 16.05 -11.45
C ALA A 140 0.98 15.01 -12.09
N ASP A 141 0.51 13.76 -12.27
CA ASP A 141 1.32 12.64 -12.78
C ASP A 141 0.75 12.01 -14.06
N LEU A 142 -0.50 12.28 -14.40
CA LEU A 142 -1.20 11.66 -15.51
C LEU A 142 -1.64 12.70 -16.53
N PRO A 143 -1.65 12.36 -17.83
CA PRO A 143 -2.33 13.17 -18.83
C PRO A 143 -3.78 13.46 -18.40
N PRO A 144 -4.31 14.66 -18.70
CA PRO A 144 -5.65 15.08 -18.26
C PRO A 144 -6.75 14.08 -18.63
N GLU A 145 -6.66 13.46 -19.81
CA GLU A 145 -7.64 12.46 -20.29
C GLU A 145 -7.59 11.17 -19.46
N GLU A 146 -6.40 10.70 -19.08
CA GLU A 146 -6.24 9.51 -18.23
C GLU A 146 -6.71 9.77 -16.79
N ALA A 147 -6.39 10.94 -16.24
CA ALA A 147 -6.87 11.34 -14.92
C ALA A 147 -8.40 11.38 -14.87
N ALA A 148 -9.03 11.98 -15.87
CA ALA A 148 -10.48 12.05 -15.99
C ALA A 148 -11.11 10.64 -16.16
N ALA A 149 -10.50 9.77 -16.98
CA ALA A 149 -10.96 8.39 -17.18
C ALA A 149 -10.89 7.56 -15.89
N ASN A 150 -9.79 7.67 -15.13
CA ASN A 150 -9.63 6.97 -13.85
C ASN A 150 -10.70 7.38 -12.83
N VAL A 151 -10.97 8.68 -12.74
CA VAL A 151 -12.01 9.20 -11.82
C VAL A 151 -13.42 8.83 -12.28
N ALA A 152 -13.70 8.87 -13.58
CA ALA A 152 -14.97 8.43 -14.14
C ALA A 152 -15.22 6.95 -13.86
N TYR A 153 -14.21 6.10 -14.00
CA TYR A 153 -14.28 4.68 -13.68
C TYR A 153 -14.61 4.45 -12.19
N LEU A 154 -13.90 5.16 -11.29
CA LEU A 154 -14.17 5.10 -9.85
C LEU A 154 -15.59 5.51 -9.52
N LYS A 155 -16.08 6.62 -10.10
CA LYS A 155 -17.47 7.10 -9.95
C LYS A 155 -18.47 6.04 -10.40
N GLN A 156 -18.21 5.40 -11.54
CA GLN A 156 -19.07 4.34 -12.06
C GLN A 156 -19.10 3.11 -11.14
N MET A 157 -17.95 2.72 -10.58
CA MET A 157 -17.89 1.60 -9.63
C MET A 157 -18.68 1.87 -8.36
N LEU A 158 -18.59 3.08 -7.81
CA LEU A 158 -19.32 3.45 -6.60
C LEU A 158 -20.84 3.48 -6.85
N SER A 159 -21.28 4.04 -7.99
CA SER A 159 -22.71 4.07 -8.34
C SER A 159 -23.32 2.68 -8.59
N ARG A 160 -22.52 1.71 -9.07
CA ARG A 160 -22.97 0.31 -9.21
C ARG A 160 -23.14 -0.39 -7.87
N LYS A 161 -22.30 -0.07 -6.88
CA LYS A 161 -22.40 -0.63 -5.53
C LYS A 161 -23.65 -0.18 -4.80
N ASP A 162 -24.08 1.06 -5.06
CA ASP A 162 -25.29 1.63 -4.47
C ASP A 162 -26.58 1.14 -5.16
N ASN A 163 -26.47 0.48 -6.35
CA ASN A 163 -27.60 -0.08 -7.09
C ASN A 163 -27.39 -1.58 -7.40
N PRO A 164 -27.71 -2.50 -6.44
CA PRO A 164 -27.47 -3.95 -6.59
C PRO A 164 -28.20 -4.62 -7.75
N ARG A 165 -29.17 -3.96 -8.38
CA ARG A 165 -29.90 -4.49 -9.55
C ARG A 165 -29.13 -4.38 -10.88
N ALA A 166 -28.01 -3.65 -10.92
CA ALA A 166 -27.20 -3.48 -12.11
C ALA A 166 -26.02 -4.48 -12.22
N SER A 167 -25.84 -5.41 -11.25
CA SER A 167 -24.66 -6.28 -11.13
C SER A 167 -24.77 -7.62 -11.84
N ALA A 168 -25.58 -7.77 -12.90
CA ALA A 168 -25.62 -8.97 -13.76
C ALA A 168 -24.69 -8.85 -14.98
N GLY A 169 -23.49 -8.28 -14.82
CA GLY A 169 -22.49 -8.17 -15.87
C GLY A 169 -21.09 -8.40 -15.30
N THR A 170 -20.46 -9.47 -15.74
CA THR A 170 -19.11 -9.94 -15.41
C THR A 170 -18.07 -8.81 -15.48
N ILE A 171 -17.34 -8.56 -14.40
CA ILE A 171 -16.22 -7.61 -14.35
C ILE A 171 -14.94 -8.35 -14.71
N PRO A 172 -14.17 -7.95 -15.72
CA PRO A 172 -12.81 -8.46 -15.90
C PRO A 172 -11.88 -7.78 -14.90
N VAL A 173 -11.33 -8.56 -13.99
CA VAL A 173 -10.34 -8.13 -12.95
C VAL A 173 -8.97 -7.76 -13.55
N ALA A 174 -8.84 -7.75 -14.87
CA ALA A 174 -7.56 -7.62 -15.58
C ALA A 174 -7.02 -6.18 -15.74
N ALA A 175 -7.70 -5.15 -15.21
CA ALA A 175 -7.29 -3.76 -15.47
C ALA A 175 -6.45 -3.12 -14.36
N LEU A 176 -6.19 -3.80 -13.24
CA LEU A 176 -5.48 -3.23 -12.08
C LEU A 176 -4.01 -3.66 -11.94
N ASN A 177 -3.53 -4.58 -12.79
CA ASN A 177 -2.13 -5.01 -12.74
C ASN A 177 -1.59 -5.21 -14.16
N ARG A 178 -0.98 -4.19 -14.74
CA ARG A 178 0.09 -4.36 -15.72
C ARG A 178 1.37 -3.87 -15.09
N PRO A 179 2.33 -4.78 -14.82
CA PRO A 179 3.72 -4.39 -14.67
C PRO A 179 4.31 -4.17 -16.08
N ASP A 180 4.94 -3.05 -16.29
CA ASP A 180 6.00 -2.90 -17.28
C ASP A 180 7.32 -3.42 -16.67
#